data_7feec43849253d19a84f7dc691365e7b
#
_entry.id   7feec43849253d19a84f7dc691365e7b
#
_cell.length_a   1.000
_cell.length_b   1.000
_cell.length_c   1.000
_cell.angle_alpha   90.00
_cell.angle_beta   90.00
_cell.angle_gamma   90.00
#
_symmetry.space_group_name_H-M   'P 1'
#
loop_
_entity.id
_entity.type
_entity.pdbx_description
1 polymer ?
#
loop_
_entity_poly.entity_id
_entity_poly.type
_entity_poly.pdbx_seq_one_letter_code
_entity_poly.pdbx_strand_id
1 'polypeptide(L)'
;MIRPVGAVVLGIGVMIALCAGVGMVWDQFAPDPSRPQGGAAELALSAIIVSTVGLIAFLYGNRFVSERISRREALLAVSLIWIAAGACGAIPFILGAGMSVDDAFFESVSGLTTTGATVIADIEGRLSRPLLLWRSLIQWLGGMGIVVLFVAVFPNLGAGGKHLFRGEVPGTTAEGLRPRIAETSFALWKLYGAFTIIEIALLKILGLDLFDAVCHAFTTMSTGGFSTLDSSVGGFDSAAVEYVIATFMLIGTVNYGLYYGLLRTGNWRS
;
A
#
# COMPACT_ATOMS: atom_id res chain seq x y z
N MET A 1 12.17 19.45 -1.09
CA MET A 1 11.58 18.56 -0.09
C MET A 1 10.04 18.58 -0.09
N ILE A 2 9.37 19.72 -0.06
CA ILE A 2 7.90 19.84 0.02
C ILE A 2 7.19 19.23 -1.19
N ARG A 3 7.72 19.40 -2.40
CA ARG A 3 7.12 18.89 -3.63
C ARG A 3 6.87 17.37 -3.64
N PRO A 4 7.85 16.48 -3.34
CA PRO A 4 7.60 15.05 -3.31
C PRO A 4 6.62 14.64 -2.21
N VAL A 5 6.64 15.30 -1.04
CA VAL A 5 5.64 15.07 0.02
C VAL A 5 4.25 15.42 -0.49
N GLY A 6 4.07 16.60 -1.10
CA GLY A 6 2.79 17.02 -1.67
C GLY A 6 2.28 16.07 -2.77
N ALA A 7 3.18 15.54 -3.62
CA ALA A 7 2.81 14.58 -4.65
C ALA A 7 2.27 13.26 -4.05
N VAL A 8 2.92 12.74 -3.01
CA VAL A 8 2.47 11.51 -2.32
C VAL A 8 1.14 11.74 -1.60
N VAL A 9 0.99 12.85 -0.88
CA VAL A 9 -0.26 13.22 -0.19
C VAL A 9 -1.40 13.35 -1.21
N LEU A 10 -1.16 13.98 -2.36
CA LEU A 10 -2.15 14.07 -3.44
C LEU A 10 -2.52 12.67 -3.96
N GLY A 11 -1.54 11.79 -4.16
CA GLY A 11 -1.77 10.40 -4.54
C GLY A 11 -2.64 9.64 -3.53
N ILE A 12 -2.41 9.82 -2.23
CA ILE A 12 -3.24 9.25 -1.16
C ILE A 12 -4.68 9.77 -1.27
N GLY A 13 -4.87 11.07 -1.47
CA GLY A 13 -6.20 11.65 -1.66
C GLY A 13 -6.95 11.04 -2.85
N VAL A 14 -6.25 10.80 -3.97
CA VAL A 14 -6.83 10.10 -5.14
C VAL A 14 -7.21 8.66 -4.80
N MET A 15 -6.39 7.93 -4.04
CA MET A 15 -6.72 6.56 -3.62
C MET A 15 -7.92 6.51 -2.68
N ILE A 16 -8.03 7.47 -1.75
CA ILE A 16 -9.22 7.61 -0.89
C ILE A 16 -10.47 7.88 -1.75
N ALA A 17 -10.37 8.73 -2.77
CA ALA A 17 -11.47 9.01 -3.70
C ALA A 17 -11.91 7.77 -4.47
N LEU A 18 -10.96 6.94 -4.92
CA LEU A 18 -11.25 5.66 -5.57
C LEU A 18 -11.97 4.71 -4.61
N CYS A 19 -11.54 4.61 -3.35
CA CYS A 19 -12.22 3.80 -2.34
C CYS A 19 -13.65 4.31 -2.08
N ALA A 20 -13.85 5.63 -2.03
CA ALA A 20 -15.17 6.21 -1.87
C ALA A 20 -16.09 5.83 -3.04
N GLY A 21 -15.61 5.96 -4.28
CA GLY A 21 -16.36 5.62 -5.49
C GLY A 21 -16.67 4.11 -5.59
N VAL A 22 -15.68 3.26 -5.36
CA VAL A 22 -15.86 1.80 -5.36
C VAL A 22 -16.79 1.37 -4.23
N GLY A 23 -16.62 1.92 -3.03
CA GLY A 23 -17.48 1.63 -1.89
C GLY A 23 -18.94 2.02 -2.13
N MET A 24 -19.18 3.20 -2.72
CA MET A 24 -20.53 3.65 -3.09
C MET A 24 -21.21 2.68 -4.09
N VAL A 25 -20.46 2.25 -5.11
CA VAL A 25 -20.95 1.28 -6.09
C VAL A 25 -21.25 -0.05 -5.42
N TRP A 26 -20.38 -0.49 -4.52
CA TRP A 26 -20.56 -1.77 -3.84
C TRP A 26 -21.76 -1.78 -2.91
N ASP A 27 -21.93 -0.73 -2.11
CA ASP A 27 -23.10 -0.58 -1.24
C ASP A 27 -24.41 -0.54 -2.03
N GLN A 28 -24.40 0.00 -3.25
CA GLN A 28 -25.58 0.06 -4.11
C GLN A 28 -25.94 -1.29 -4.75
N PHE A 29 -24.95 -2.06 -5.21
CA PHE A 29 -25.19 -3.31 -5.97
C PHE A 29 -25.15 -4.57 -5.12
N ALA A 30 -24.48 -4.55 -3.97
CA ALA A 30 -24.34 -5.67 -3.07
C ALA A 30 -24.38 -5.20 -1.60
N PRO A 31 -25.51 -4.64 -1.14
CA PRO A 31 -25.61 -4.17 0.24
C PRO A 31 -25.42 -5.31 1.23
N ASP A 32 -24.69 -5.05 2.30
CA ASP A 32 -24.49 -6.00 3.40
C ASP A 32 -25.19 -5.47 4.66
N PRO A 33 -26.38 -5.99 5.00
CA PRO A 33 -27.13 -5.49 6.14
C PRO A 33 -26.47 -5.75 7.50
N SER A 34 -25.48 -6.65 7.56
CA SER A 34 -24.75 -6.98 8.78
C SER A 34 -23.71 -5.94 9.18
N ARG A 35 -23.37 -5.03 8.25
CA ARG A 35 -22.34 -4.01 8.45
C ARG A 35 -22.93 -2.60 8.48
N PRO A 36 -22.25 -1.64 9.12
CA PRO A 36 -22.61 -0.23 9.02
C PRO A 36 -22.73 0.21 7.56
N GLN A 37 -23.83 0.80 7.20
CA GLN A 37 -24.08 1.33 5.88
C GLN A 37 -23.49 2.74 5.74
N GLY A 38 -23.05 3.13 4.54
CA GLY A 38 -22.49 4.46 4.28
C GLY A 38 -20.96 4.48 4.40
N GLY A 39 -20.42 5.64 4.82
CA GLY A 39 -18.97 5.88 4.88
C GLY A 39 -18.35 6.37 3.58
N ALA A 40 -19.05 6.23 2.44
CA ALA A 40 -18.54 6.71 1.16
C ALA A 40 -18.49 8.25 1.08
N ALA A 41 -19.45 8.94 1.69
CA ALA A 41 -19.48 10.42 1.74
C ALA A 41 -18.34 10.96 2.61
N GLU A 42 -18.08 10.34 3.76
CA GLU A 42 -17.00 10.68 4.66
C GLU A 42 -15.63 10.41 4.02
N LEU A 43 -15.50 9.31 3.26
CA LEU A 43 -14.31 9.06 2.46
C LEU A 43 -14.14 10.09 1.35
N ALA A 44 -15.21 10.48 0.66
CA ALA A 44 -15.16 11.52 -0.36
C ALA A 44 -14.72 12.87 0.23
N LEU A 45 -15.25 13.24 1.40
CA LEU A 45 -14.81 14.43 2.13
C LEU A 45 -13.33 14.32 2.53
N SER A 46 -12.91 13.18 3.05
CA SER A 46 -11.50 12.90 3.36
C SER A 46 -10.60 13.06 2.13
N ALA A 47 -11.03 12.54 0.99
CA ALA A 47 -10.32 12.65 -0.28
C ALA A 47 -10.16 14.12 -0.72
N ILE A 48 -11.20 14.94 -0.58
CA ILE A 48 -11.15 16.38 -0.90
C ILE A 48 -10.14 17.08 0.01
N ILE A 49 -10.20 16.84 1.32
CA ILE A 49 -9.29 17.46 2.29
C ILE A 49 -7.85 17.08 1.96
N VAL A 50 -7.55 15.78 1.85
CA VAL A 50 -6.20 15.27 1.61
C VAL A 50 -5.66 15.73 0.25
N SER A 51 -6.48 15.67 -0.80
CA SER A 51 -6.09 16.13 -2.15
C SER A 51 -5.80 17.62 -2.18
N THR A 52 -6.61 18.43 -1.47
CA THR A 52 -6.39 19.88 -1.39
C THR A 52 -5.08 20.21 -0.69
N VAL A 53 -4.82 19.59 0.47
CA VAL A 53 -3.55 19.75 1.20
C VAL A 53 -2.37 19.31 0.33
N GLY A 54 -2.48 18.15 -0.32
CA GLY A 54 -1.45 17.61 -1.21
C GLY A 54 -1.18 18.53 -2.40
N LEU A 55 -2.22 19.07 -3.02
CA LEU A 55 -2.10 20.00 -4.15
C LEU A 55 -1.43 21.32 -3.74
N ILE A 56 -1.86 21.90 -2.62
CA ILE A 56 -1.23 23.13 -2.08
C ILE A 56 0.24 22.88 -1.81
N ALA A 57 0.59 21.79 -1.11
CA ALA A 57 1.98 21.44 -0.83
C ALA A 57 2.80 21.20 -2.10
N PHE A 58 2.22 20.53 -3.10
CA PHE A 58 2.86 20.28 -4.39
C PHE A 58 3.12 21.58 -5.15
N LEU A 59 2.13 22.46 -5.28
CA LEU A 59 2.23 23.74 -5.99
C LEU A 59 3.22 24.68 -5.27
N TYR A 60 3.16 24.75 -3.94
CA TYR A 60 4.10 25.52 -3.14
C TYR A 60 5.53 24.99 -3.31
N GLY A 61 5.70 23.67 -3.25
CA GLY A 61 7.00 23.02 -3.43
C GLY A 61 7.61 23.23 -4.82
N ASN A 62 6.80 23.48 -5.86
CA ASN A 62 7.28 23.80 -7.20
C ASN A 62 8.04 25.14 -7.29
N ARG A 63 7.81 26.07 -6.34
CA ARG A 63 8.50 27.36 -6.30
C ARG A 63 9.96 27.23 -5.83
N PHE A 64 10.34 26.12 -5.21
CA PHE A 64 11.63 25.89 -4.58
C PHE A 64 12.33 24.65 -5.14
N VAL A 65 12.29 24.45 -6.46
CA VAL A 65 12.94 23.30 -7.09
C VAL A 65 14.46 23.51 -7.10
N SER A 66 15.18 22.63 -6.38
CA SER A 66 16.63 22.52 -6.46
C SER A 66 17.02 21.36 -7.37
N GLU A 67 18.00 21.58 -8.25
CA GLU A 67 18.48 20.54 -9.18
C GLU A 67 19.25 19.41 -8.47
N ARG A 68 19.77 19.66 -7.26
CA ARG A 68 20.54 18.68 -6.49
C ARG A 68 19.95 18.52 -5.10
N ILE A 69 19.47 17.32 -4.81
CA ILE A 69 19.03 16.92 -3.49
C ILE A 69 20.19 16.21 -2.79
N SER A 70 20.59 16.70 -1.61
CA SER A 70 21.60 16.05 -0.79
C SER A 70 21.06 14.75 -0.19
N ARG A 71 21.98 13.85 0.23
CA ARG A 71 21.60 12.58 0.89
C ARG A 71 20.76 12.81 2.15
N ARG A 72 21.10 13.83 2.94
CA ARG A 72 20.34 14.18 4.17
C ARG A 72 18.93 14.65 3.83
N GLU A 73 18.79 15.49 2.81
CA GLU A 73 17.47 15.95 2.36
C GLU A 73 16.61 14.82 1.79
N ALA A 74 17.21 13.86 1.10
CA ALA A 74 16.49 12.67 0.61
C ALA A 74 15.95 11.82 1.77
N LEU A 75 16.75 11.56 2.80
CA LEU A 75 16.33 10.80 3.99
C LEU A 75 15.22 11.54 4.76
N LEU A 76 15.38 12.85 4.98
CA LEU A 76 14.34 13.67 5.61
C LEU A 76 13.05 13.69 4.80
N ALA A 77 13.14 13.79 3.46
CA ALA A 77 11.96 13.76 2.62
C ALA A 77 11.20 12.42 2.73
N VAL A 78 11.91 11.30 2.77
CA VAL A 78 11.30 9.98 2.96
C VAL A 78 10.61 9.89 4.33
N SER A 79 11.27 10.30 5.42
CA SER A 79 10.66 10.30 6.75
C SER A 79 9.40 11.16 6.82
N LEU A 80 9.46 12.37 6.23
CA LEU A 80 8.30 13.27 6.14
C LEU A 80 7.15 12.68 5.31
N ILE A 81 7.47 11.97 4.22
CA ILE A 81 6.47 11.27 3.41
C ILE A 81 5.72 10.23 4.24
N TRP A 82 6.41 9.39 5.01
CA TRP A 82 5.78 8.37 5.86
C TRP A 82 4.89 8.99 6.94
N ILE A 83 5.37 10.05 7.63
CA ILE A 83 4.58 10.75 8.64
C ILE A 83 3.34 11.41 8.02
N ALA A 84 3.52 12.13 6.90
CA ALA A 84 2.42 12.79 6.22
C ALA A 84 1.40 11.77 5.65
N ALA A 85 1.87 10.65 5.11
CA ALA A 85 1.02 9.58 4.60
C ALA A 85 0.20 8.95 5.75
N GLY A 86 0.81 8.67 6.89
CA GLY A 86 0.12 8.17 8.08
C GLY A 86 -0.94 9.14 8.58
N ALA A 87 -0.60 10.44 8.69
CA ALA A 87 -1.54 11.46 9.14
C ALA A 87 -2.71 11.66 8.17
N CYS A 88 -2.44 11.70 6.87
CA CYS A 88 -3.49 11.83 5.85
C CYS A 88 -4.34 10.55 5.74
N GLY A 89 -3.73 9.38 5.88
CA GLY A 89 -4.41 8.10 5.88
C GLY A 89 -5.32 7.87 7.09
N ALA A 90 -5.12 8.62 8.19
CA ALA A 90 -5.96 8.59 9.38
C ALA A 90 -7.31 9.31 9.19
N ILE A 91 -7.37 10.31 8.29
CA ILE A 91 -8.56 11.15 8.13
C ILE A 91 -9.84 10.35 7.82
N PRO A 92 -9.83 9.32 6.93
CA PRO A 92 -10.99 8.47 6.72
C PRO A 92 -11.51 7.76 7.97
N PHE A 93 -10.63 7.32 8.87
CA PHE A 93 -11.01 6.65 10.12
C PHE A 93 -11.61 7.64 11.13
N ILE A 94 -11.10 8.87 11.18
CA ILE A 94 -11.66 9.94 12.04
C ILE A 94 -13.08 10.29 11.57
N LEU A 95 -13.25 10.56 10.29
CA LEU A 95 -14.52 11.04 9.74
C LEU A 95 -15.55 9.91 9.55
N GLY A 96 -15.11 8.73 9.09
CA GLY A 96 -16.00 7.67 8.71
C GLY A 96 -16.28 6.64 9.82
N ALA A 97 -15.36 6.44 10.77
CA ALA A 97 -15.56 5.53 11.91
C ALA A 97 -15.69 6.27 13.25
N GLY A 98 -15.59 7.62 13.27
CA GLY A 98 -15.64 8.41 14.51
C GLY A 98 -14.52 8.06 15.49
N MET A 99 -13.36 7.63 14.99
CA MET A 99 -12.21 7.27 15.82
C MET A 99 -11.55 8.52 16.42
N SER A 100 -10.93 8.37 17.60
CA SER A 100 -10.06 9.40 18.14
C SER A 100 -8.85 9.63 17.21
N VAL A 101 -8.21 10.80 17.31
CA VAL A 101 -7.08 11.15 16.41
C VAL A 101 -5.90 10.20 16.60
N ASP A 102 -5.62 9.82 17.83
CA ASP A 102 -4.55 8.89 18.21
C ASP A 102 -4.82 7.45 17.70
N ASP A 103 -6.03 6.93 17.91
CA ASP A 103 -6.44 5.62 17.41
C ASP A 103 -6.43 5.56 15.88
N ALA A 104 -6.99 6.58 15.22
CA ALA A 104 -7.00 6.67 13.76
C ALA A 104 -5.60 6.78 13.17
N PHE A 105 -4.70 7.54 13.81
CA PHE A 105 -3.31 7.64 13.41
C PHE A 105 -2.59 6.30 13.59
N PHE A 106 -2.82 5.62 14.73
CA PHE A 106 -2.27 4.28 14.97
C PHE A 106 -2.71 3.29 13.87
N GLU A 107 -4.03 3.22 13.60
CA GLU A 107 -4.60 2.31 12.59
C GLU A 107 -4.03 2.60 11.19
N SER A 108 -3.93 3.89 10.83
CA SER A 108 -3.36 4.31 9.55
C SER A 108 -1.87 3.97 9.43
N VAL A 109 -1.07 4.25 10.46
CA VAL A 109 0.38 3.93 10.45
C VAL A 109 0.58 2.41 10.45
N SER A 110 -0.17 1.67 11.26
CA SER A 110 -0.14 0.20 11.28
C SER A 110 -0.46 -0.39 9.90
N GLY A 111 -1.47 0.14 9.22
CA GLY A 111 -1.77 -0.23 7.85
C GLY A 111 -0.63 0.10 6.90
N LEU A 112 -0.20 1.36 6.87
CA LEU A 112 0.81 1.85 5.94
C LEU A 112 2.18 1.18 6.12
N THR A 113 2.57 0.85 7.35
CA THR A 113 3.82 0.12 7.64
C THR A 113 3.68 -1.40 7.54
N THR A 114 2.51 -1.87 7.13
CA THR A 114 2.18 -3.31 7.04
C THR A 114 2.36 -4.08 8.37
N THR A 115 2.22 -3.39 9.49
CA THR A 115 2.35 -3.98 10.84
C THR A 115 1.17 -4.89 11.17
N GLY A 116 -0.05 -4.50 10.77
CA GLY A 116 -1.26 -5.28 10.98
C GLY A 116 -1.84 -5.26 12.39
N ALA A 117 -1.24 -4.50 13.32
CA ALA A 117 -1.82 -4.29 14.64
C ALA A 117 -3.03 -3.35 14.55
N THR A 118 -4.09 -3.65 15.29
CA THR A 118 -5.33 -2.86 15.28
C THR A 118 -5.80 -2.49 16.68
N VAL A 119 -6.38 -1.30 16.80
CA VAL A 119 -7.07 -0.84 18.01
C VAL A 119 -8.59 -1.01 17.90
N ILE A 120 -9.08 -1.52 16.76
CA ILE A 120 -10.50 -1.74 16.52
C ILE A 120 -10.87 -3.12 17.04
N ALA A 121 -11.67 -3.17 18.11
CA ALA A 121 -12.10 -4.40 18.75
C ALA A 121 -13.30 -5.06 18.07
N ASP A 122 -14.10 -4.31 17.32
CA ASP A 122 -15.29 -4.74 16.61
C ASP A 122 -15.22 -4.19 15.16
N ILE A 123 -14.56 -4.94 14.29
CA ILE A 123 -14.33 -4.54 12.89
C ILE A 123 -15.65 -4.59 12.11
N GLU A 124 -16.45 -5.64 12.33
CA GLU A 124 -17.69 -5.90 11.60
C GLU A 124 -18.80 -4.93 11.99
N GLY A 125 -18.88 -4.57 13.26
CA GLY A 125 -19.89 -3.64 13.77
C GLY A 125 -19.53 -2.15 13.61
N ARG A 126 -18.26 -1.80 13.39
CA ARG A 126 -17.80 -0.40 13.35
C ARG A 126 -17.37 0.09 11.98
N LEU A 127 -16.90 -0.79 11.12
CA LEU A 127 -16.35 -0.39 9.83
C LEU A 127 -17.30 -0.72 8.67
N SER A 128 -17.70 0.31 7.94
CA SER A 128 -18.40 0.15 6.67
C SER A 128 -17.46 -0.41 5.58
N ARG A 129 -18.02 -0.98 4.52
CA ARG A 129 -17.24 -1.51 3.37
C ARG A 129 -16.27 -0.52 2.76
N PRO A 130 -16.62 0.76 2.51
CA PRO A 130 -15.66 1.74 2.01
C PRO A 130 -14.44 1.92 2.93
N LEU A 131 -14.64 1.92 4.25
CA LEU A 131 -13.55 2.02 5.24
C LEU A 131 -12.69 0.77 5.30
N LEU A 132 -13.29 -0.43 5.22
CA LEU A 132 -12.56 -1.70 5.13
C LEU A 132 -11.72 -1.78 3.87
N LEU A 133 -12.24 -1.30 2.73
CA LEU A 133 -11.49 -1.23 1.49
C LEU A 133 -10.30 -0.27 1.64
N TRP A 134 -10.51 0.91 2.23
CA TRP A 134 -9.43 1.84 2.53
C TRP A 134 -8.37 1.22 3.44
N ARG A 135 -8.80 0.56 4.52
CA ARG A 135 -7.94 -0.12 5.48
C ARG A 135 -7.05 -1.17 4.82
N SER A 136 -7.61 -1.96 3.92
CA SER A 136 -6.88 -2.98 3.16
C SER A 136 -5.97 -2.37 2.09
N LEU A 137 -6.44 -1.34 1.40
CA LEU A 137 -5.67 -0.67 0.35
C LEU A 137 -4.46 0.08 0.90
N ILE A 138 -4.57 0.74 2.08
CA ILE A 138 -3.43 1.44 2.68
C ILE A 138 -2.32 0.44 3.03
N GLN A 139 -2.66 -0.77 3.46
CA GLN A 139 -1.71 -1.85 3.68
C GLN A 139 -1.03 -2.30 2.37
N TRP A 140 -1.81 -2.49 1.32
CA TRP A 140 -1.31 -2.87 0.00
C TRP A 140 -0.36 -1.81 -0.58
N LEU A 141 -0.72 -0.53 -0.46
CA LEU A 141 0.13 0.60 -0.87
C LEU A 141 1.42 0.67 -0.04
N GLY A 142 1.33 0.41 1.26
CA GLY A 142 2.47 0.38 2.18
C GLY A 142 3.48 -0.70 1.83
N GLY A 143 3.04 -1.92 1.56
CA GLY A 143 3.89 -3.04 1.13
C GLY A 143 4.66 -2.71 -0.16
N MET A 144 3.97 -2.08 -1.12
CA MET A 144 4.61 -1.65 -2.35
C MET A 144 5.52 -0.43 -2.16
N GLY A 145 5.15 0.49 -1.27
CA GLY A 145 5.97 1.66 -0.93
C GLY A 145 7.35 1.28 -0.41
N ILE A 146 7.43 0.29 0.46
CA ILE A 146 8.69 -0.25 0.98
C ILE A 146 9.55 -0.86 -0.13
N VAL A 147 8.98 -1.65 -1.04
CA VAL A 147 9.71 -2.25 -2.16
C VAL A 147 10.35 -1.18 -3.06
N VAL A 148 9.58 -0.15 -3.41
CA VAL A 148 10.08 0.98 -4.21
C VAL A 148 11.15 1.77 -3.46
N LEU A 149 10.97 1.98 -2.15
CA LEU A 149 11.95 2.66 -1.31
C LEU A 149 13.29 1.92 -1.29
N PHE A 150 13.27 0.59 -1.12
CA PHE A 150 14.48 -0.23 -1.16
C PHE A 150 15.20 -0.07 -2.51
N VAL A 151 14.49 -0.18 -3.63
CA VAL A 151 15.08 -0.06 -4.97
C VAL A 151 15.63 1.35 -5.23
N ALA A 152 14.94 2.40 -4.76
CA ALA A 152 15.32 3.79 -5.01
C ALA A 152 16.42 4.31 -4.07
N VAL A 153 16.43 3.89 -2.81
CA VAL A 153 17.29 4.47 -1.76
C VAL A 153 18.54 3.63 -1.51
N PHE A 154 18.45 2.32 -1.55
CA PHE A 154 19.59 1.42 -1.25
C PHE A 154 20.83 1.65 -2.13
N PRO A 155 20.73 1.83 -3.45
CA PRO A 155 21.88 2.11 -4.29
C PRO A 155 22.62 3.42 -3.91
N ASN A 156 21.90 4.36 -3.28
CA ASN A 156 22.42 5.65 -2.87
C ASN A 156 23.00 5.67 -1.44
N LEU A 157 22.74 4.63 -0.64
CA LEU A 157 23.20 4.57 0.75
C LEU A 157 24.66 4.14 0.95
N GLY A 158 25.39 3.84 -0.13
CA GLY A 158 26.86 3.68 -0.15
C GLY A 158 27.39 2.37 0.48
N ALA A 159 28.61 2.00 0.18
CA ALA A 159 29.49 0.93 0.66
C ALA A 159 28.99 -0.54 0.64
N GLY A 160 27.74 -0.85 0.97
CA GLY A 160 27.20 -2.23 0.87
C GLY A 160 26.51 -2.51 -0.46
N GLY A 161 25.75 -1.53 -0.99
CA GLY A 161 25.00 -1.68 -2.24
C GLY A 161 25.89 -1.71 -3.50
N LYS A 162 27.04 -1.05 -3.46
CA LYS A 162 27.99 -1.05 -4.60
C LYS A 162 28.64 -2.40 -4.85
N HIS A 163 28.82 -3.24 -3.84
CA HIS A 163 29.45 -4.54 -4.00
C HIS A 163 28.46 -5.60 -4.51
N LEU A 164 27.18 -5.52 -4.16
CA LEU A 164 26.15 -6.44 -4.67
C LEU A 164 25.81 -6.17 -6.14
N PHE A 165 25.89 -4.89 -6.59
CA PHE A 165 25.61 -4.52 -7.98
C PHE A 165 26.86 -4.43 -8.89
N ARG A 166 28.07 -4.28 -8.33
CA ARG A 166 29.30 -4.22 -9.09
C ARG A 166 29.72 -5.56 -9.70
N GLY A 167 29.19 -6.67 -9.19
CA GLY A 167 29.45 -8.01 -9.73
C GLY A 167 28.81 -8.28 -11.09
N GLU A 168 27.79 -7.50 -11.50
CA GLU A 168 26.99 -7.85 -12.66
C GLU A 168 27.09 -6.88 -13.87
N VAL A 169 27.64 -5.67 -13.72
CA VAL A 169 27.75 -4.74 -14.88
C VAL A 169 29.00 -3.87 -14.81
N PRO A 170 30.04 -4.13 -15.60
CA PRO A 170 31.16 -3.22 -15.80
C PRO A 170 30.75 -2.02 -16.65
N GLY A 171 30.97 -0.80 -16.18
CA GLY A 171 31.04 0.40 -17.03
C GLY A 171 29.84 1.33 -17.05
N THR A 172 28.95 1.37 -16.04
CA THR A 172 27.83 2.33 -16.04
C THR A 172 28.09 3.56 -15.18
N THR A 173 28.01 4.74 -15.81
CA THR A 173 27.98 6.07 -15.17
C THR A 173 26.66 6.26 -14.37
N ALA A 174 26.68 7.13 -13.34
CA ALA A 174 25.53 7.38 -12.45
C ALA A 174 24.25 7.84 -13.18
N GLU A 175 24.36 8.37 -14.40
CA GLU A 175 23.24 8.76 -15.26
C GLU A 175 22.46 7.57 -15.85
N GLY A 176 23.12 6.41 -16.03
CA GLY A 176 22.46 5.19 -16.51
C GLY A 176 21.67 4.41 -15.44
N LEU A 177 21.79 4.78 -14.16
CA LEU A 177 21.10 4.10 -13.06
C LEU A 177 19.63 4.51 -12.88
N ARG A 178 19.28 5.75 -13.19
CA ARG A 178 17.91 6.28 -13.02
C ARG A 178 16.86 5.56 -13.89
N PRO A 179 17.07 5.36 -15.20
CA PRO A 179 16.12 4.61 -16.03
C PRO A 179 15.93 3.17 -15.55
N ARG A 180 17.02 2.50 -15.18
CA ARG A 180 16.99 1.09 -14.71
C ARG A 180 16.25 0.93 -13.39
N ILE A 181 16.37 1.88 -12.45
CA ILE A 181 15.63 1.85 -11.19
C ILE A 181 14.11 1.94 -11.45
N ALA A 182 13.70 2.88 -12.32
CA ALA A 182 12.28 3.03 -12.67
C ALA A 182 11.72 1.80 -13.38
N GLU A 183 12.47 1.22 -14.33
CA GLU A 183 12.09 0.00 -15.04
C GLU A 183 11.97 -1.20 -14.09
N THR A 184 12.93 -1.36 -13.19
CA THR A 184 12.92 -2.43 -12.19
C THR A 184 11.72 -2.25 -11.23
N SER A 185 11.51 -1.04 -10.71
CA SER A 185 10.36 -0.75 -9.85
C SER A 185 9.05 -1.07 -10.54
N PHE A 186 8.89 -0.70 -11.81
CA PHE A 186 7.68 -0.98 -12.58
C PHE A 186 7.47 -2.48 -12.83
N ALA A 187 8.54 -3.23 -13.05
CA ALA A 187 8.46 -4.69 -13.16
C ALA A 187 8.04 -5.35 -11.85
N LEU A 188 8.55 -4.88 -10.71
CA LEU A 188 8.15 -5.36 -9.38
C LEU A 188 6.68 -5.03 -9.09
N TRP A 189 6.21 -3.83 -9.47
CA TRP A 189 4.80 -3.45 -9.41
C TRP A 189 3.89 -4.39 -10.18
N LYS A 190 4.29 -4.76 -11.39
CA LYS A 190 3.53 -5.71 -12.22
C LYS A 190 3.44 -7.08 -11.56
N LEU A 191 4.53 -7.58 -10.99
CA LEU A 191 4.56 -8.88 -10.29
C LEU A 191 3.65 -8.86 -9.06
N TYR A 192 3.77 -7.82 -8.25
CA TYR A 192 2.94 -7.64 -7.07
C TYR A 192 1.45 -7.60 -7.42
N GLY A 193 1.08 -6.79 -8.42
CA GLY A 193 -0.28 -6.73 -8.92
C GLY A 193 -0.77 -8.04 -9.52
N ALA A 194 0.09 -8.75 -10.27
CA ALA A 194 -0.26 -10.04 -10.85
C ALA A 194 -0.55 -11.09 -9.76
N PHE A 195 0.30 -11.21 -8.74
CA PHE A 195 0.06 -12.12 -7.62
C PHE A 195 -1.22 -11.74 -6.85
N THR A 196 -1.46 -10.45 -6.62
CA THR A 196 -2.70 -9.97 -6.00
C THR A 196 -3.94 -10.41 -6.80
N ILE A 197 -3.92 -10.24 -8.13
CA ILE A 197 -5.05 -10.64 -8.99
C ILE A 197 -5.25 -12.16 -8.96
N ILE A 198 -4.16 -12.94 -8.98
CA ILE A 198 -4.24 -14.42 -8.91
C ILE A 198 -4.85 -14.84 -7.57
N GLU A 199 -4.43 -14.23 -6.47
CA GLU A 199 -4.98 -14.52 -5.14
C GLU A 199 -6.47 -14.17 -5.06
N ILE A 200 -6.90 -13.00 -5.52
CA ILE A 200 -8.32 -12.61 -5.61
C ILE A 200 -9.12 -13.67 -6.38
N ALA A 201 -8.62 -14.09 -7.53
CA ALA A 201 -9.30 -15.09 -8.36
C ALA A 201 -9.44 -16.44 -7.63
N LEU A 202 -8.39 -16.91 -6.98
CA LEU A 202 -8.42 -18.16 -6.21
C LEU A 202 -9.38 -18.09 -5.02
N LEU A 203 -9.33 -17.00 -4.23
CA LEU A 203 -10.24 -16.80 -3.10
C LEU A 203 -11.70 -16.74 -3.58
N LYS A 204 -11.97 -16.08 -4.71
CA LYS A 204 -13.31 -16.03 -5.32
C LYS A 204 -13.78 -17.41 -5.78
N ILE A 205 -12.92 -18.21 -6.40
CA ILE A 205 -13.23 -19.59 -6.83
C ILE A 205 -13.55 -20.48 -5.61
N LEU A 206 -12.90 -20.24 -4.49
CA LEU A 206 -13.16 -20.97 -3.23
C LEU A 206 -14.43 -20.50 -2.51
N GLY A 207 -15.18 -19.54 -3.07
CA GLY A 207 -16.50 -19.14 -2.59
C GLY A 207 -16.54 -17.88 -1.75
N LEU A 208 -15.43 -17.17 -1.52
CA LEU A 208 -15.45 -15.89 -0.82
C LEU A 208 -16.26 -14.85 -1.61
N ASP A 209 -16.89 -13.93 -0.89
CA ASP A 209 -17.39 -12.71 -1.53
C ASP A 209 -16.25 -11.95 -2.20
N LEU A 210 -16.54 -11.29 -3.32
CA LEU A 210 -15.51 -10.58 -4.07
C LEU A 210 -14.88 -9.46 -3.25
N PHE A 211 -15.65 -8.81 -2.39
CA PHE A 211 -15.16 -7.77 -1.49
C PHE A 211 -14.11 -8.32 -0.52
N ASP A 212 -14.45 -9.42 0.17
CA ASP A 212 -13.53 -10.05 1.12
C ASP A 212 -12.29 -10.62 0.41
N ALA A 213 -12.46 -11.20 -0.79
CA ALA A 213 -11.34 -11.69 -1.59
C ALA A 213 -10.37 -10.56 -1.96
N VAL A 214 -10.87 -9.37 -2.35
CA VAL A 214 -10.04 -8.20 -2.66
C VAL A 214 -9.34 -7.68 -1.41
N CYS A 215 -10.07 -7.50 -0.31
CA CYS A 215 -9.49 -7.00 0.94
C CYS A 215 -8.39 -7.92 1.47
N HIS A 216 -8.65 -9.24 1.52
CA HIS A 216 -7.66 -10.20 2.01
C HIS A 216 -6.46 -10.34 1.08
N ALA A 217 -6.63 -10.33 -0.24
CA ALA A 217 -5.50 -10.33 -1.17
C ALA A 217 -4.61 -9.08 -1.01
N PHE A 218 -5.20 -7.90 -0.75
CA PHE A 218 -4.43 -6.69 -0.47
C PHE A 218 -3.59 -6.83 0.79
N THR A 219 -4.17 -7.36 1.85
CA THR A 219 -3.51 -7.48 3.16
C THR A 219 -2.56 -8.66 3.25
N THR A 220 -2.79 -9.73 2.50
CA THR A 220 -1.89 -10.89 2.39
C THR A 220 -0.64 -10.55 1.59
N MET A 221 -0.80 -9.99 0.38
CA MET A 221 0.33 -9.66 -0.48
C MET A 221 1.25 -8.61 0.13
N SER A 222 0.71 -7.70 0.93
CA SER A 222 1.51 -6.73 1.69
C SER A 222 2.16 -7.32 2.95
N THR A 223 1.86 -8.58 3.27
CA THR A 223 2.27 -9.24 4.52
C THR A 223 1.81 -8.52 5.79
N GLY A 224 0.70 -7.77 5.71
CA GLY A 224 0.20 -6.92 6.78
C GLY A 224 -0.84 -7.59 7.67
N GLY A 225 -1.77 -8.38 7.08
CA GLY A 225 -2.68 -9.24 7.82
C GLY A 225 -3.92 -8.58 8.42
N PHE A 226 -4.30 -7.37 8.00
CA PHE A 226 -5.62 -6.84 8.32
C PHE A 226 -6.72 -7.72 7.73
N SER A 227 -7.81 -7.92 8.48
CA SER A 227 -8.98 -8.69 8.05
C SER A 227 -10.23 -7.81 8.01
N THR A 228 -11.23 -8.26 7.27
CA THR A 228 -12.58 -7.73 7.28
C THR A 228 -13.44 -8.35 8.40
N LEU A 229 -12.93 -9.38 9.08
CA LEU A 229 -13.61 -10.11 10.15
C LEU A 229 -12.83 -10.01 11.47
N ASP A 230 -13.54 -9.97 12.59
CA ASP A 230 -12.94 -9.99 13.94
C ASP A 230 -12.17 -11.28 14.21
N SER A 231 -12.68 -12.40 13.72
CA SER A 231 -12.04 -13.72 13.80
C SER A 231 -10.93 -13.95 12.78
N SER A 232 -10.55 -12.90 12.01
CA SER A 232 -9.54 -13.00 10.95
C SER A 232 -9.91 -14.06 9.91
N VAL A 233 -8.92 -14.70 9.29
CA VAL A 233 -9.13 -15.73 8.25
C VAL A 233 -9.92 -16.94 8.74
N GLY A 234 -9.83 -17.26 10.05
CA GLY A 234 -10.60 -18.35 10.67
C GLY A 234 -12.11 -18.16 10.58
N GLY A 235 -12.61 -16.92 10.42
CA GLY A 235 -14.03 -16.63 10.25
C GLY A 235 -14.66 -17.15 8.96
N PHE A 236 -13.84 -17.52 7.97
CA PHE A 236 -14.35 -18.14 6.72
C PHE A 236 -14.65 -19.64 6.87
N ASP A 237 -14.24 -20.26 7.96
CA ASP A 237 -14.44 -21.72 8.25
C ASP A 237 -14.08 -22.61 7.03
N SER A 238 -12.97 -22.31 6.35
CA SER A 238 -12.53 -22.98 5.15
C SER A 238 -11.01 -23.19 5.13
N ALA A 239 -10.57 -24.41 5.37
CA ALA A 239 -9.17 -24.79 5.30
C ALA A 239 -8.54 -24.48 3.94
N ALA A 240 -9.30 -24.57 2.83
CA ALA A 240 -8.80 -24.24 1.50
C ALA A 240 -8.46 -22.75 1.38
N VAL A 241 -9.29 -21.87 1.94
CA VAL A 241 -9.04 -20.43 1.99
C VAL A 241 -7.79 -20.14 2.82
N GLU A 242 -7.67 -20.75 4.00
CA GLU A 242 -6.51 -20.60 4.88
C GLU A 242 -5.21 -21.04 4.19
N TYR A 243 -5.21 -22.18 3.48
CA TYR A 243 -4.04 -22.65 2.73
C TYR A 243 -3.65 -21.72 1.57
N VAL A 244 -4.62 -21.16 0.84
CA VAL A 244 -4.35 -20.19 -0.22
C VAL A 244 -3.69 -18.95 0.37
N ILE A 245 -4.29 -18.35 1.41
CA ILE A 245 -3.75 -17.18 2.08
C ILE A 245 -2.34 -17.47 2.61
N ALA A 246 -2.13 -18.59 3.33
CA ALA A 246 -0.82 -18.98 3.84
C ALA A 246 0.23 -19.13 2.73
N THR A 247 -0.16 -19.68 1.58
CA THR A 247 0.73 -19.82 0.41
C THR A 247 1.13 -18.43 -0.13
N PHE A 248 0.16 -17.51 -0.26
CA PHE A 248 0.44 -16.16 -0.74
C PHE A 248 1.19 -15.30 0.29
N MET A 249 1.02 -15.53 1.58
CA MET A 249 1.90 -14.95 2.62
C MET A 249 3.36 -15.35 2.37
N LEU A 250 3.64 -16.62 2.09
CA LEU A 250 5.00 -17.07 1.75
C LEU A 250 5.51 -16.44 0.45
N ILE A 251 4.68 -16.37 -0.59
CA ILE A 251 5.03 -15.71 -1.85
C ILE A 251 5.35 -14.23 -1.62
N GLY A 252 4.54 -13.53 -0.80
CA GLY A 252 4.72 -12.11 -0.48
C GLY A 252 6.00 -11.80 0.29
N THR A 253 6.52 -12.75 1.09
CA THR A 253 7.76 -12.56 1.87
C THR A 253 9.03 -12.71 1.04
N VAL A 254 8.95 -13.38 -0.11
CA VAL A 254 10.13 -13.58 -0.98
C VAL A 254 10.49 -12.27 -1.68
N ASN A 255 11.78 -11.99 -1.79
CA ASN A 255 12.25 -10.80 -2.50
C ASN A 255 11.78 -10.83 -3.97
N TYR A 256 10.96 -9.84 -4.35
CA TYR A 256 10.43 -9.72 -5.71
C TYR A 256 11.50 -9.62 -6.79
N GLY A 257 12.72 -9.17 -6.46
CA GLY A 257 13.87 -9.17 -7.36
C GLY A 257 14.27 -10.57 -7.82
N LEU A 258 14.08 -11.61 -6.97
CA LEU A 258 14.33 -13.00 -7.34
C LEU A 258 13.32 -13.50 -8.37
N TYR A 259 12.04 -13.19 -8.19
CA TYR A 259 11.01 -13.51 -9.19
C TYR A 259 11.30 -12.84 -10.53
N TYR A 260 11.70 -11.56 -10.50
CA TYR A 260 12.08 -10.83 -11.71
C TYR A 260 13.29 -11.44 -12.41
N GLY A 261 14.32 -11.80 -11.63
CA GLY A 261 15.52 -12.47 -12.14
C GLY A 261 15.18 -13.83 -12.80
N LEU A 262 14.37 -14.63 -12.13
CA LEU A 262 13.93 -15.93 -12.63
C LEU A 262 13.17 -15.82 -13.95
N LEU A 263 12.21 -14.88 -14.02
CA LEU A 263 11.40 -14.68 -15.22
C LEU A 263 12.23 -14.17 -16.41
N ARG A 264 13.30 -13.41 -16.15
CA ARG A 264 14.14 -12.83 -17.20
C ARG A 264 15.24 -13.77 -17.68
N THR A 265 15.85 -14.51 -16.79
CA THR A 265 17.04 -15.35 -17.08
C THR A 265 16.76 -16.83 -17.13
N GLY A 266 15.63 -17.30 -16.59
CA GLY A 266 15.30 -18.72 -16.42
C GLY A 266 16.26 -19.47 -15.49
N ASN A 267 17.14 -18.77 -14.79
CA ASN A 267 18.20 -19.38 -13.99
C ASN A 267 17.99 -19.13 -12.48
N TRP A 268 17.88 -20.22 -11.72
CA TRP A 268 17.70 -20.21 -10.26
C TRP A 268 19.00 -19.89 -9.49
N ARG A 269 20.15 -19.80 -10.17
CA ARG A 269 21.48 -19.71 -9.56
C ARG A 269 22.14 -18.33 -9.71
N SER A 270 21.39 -17.30 -10.12
CA SER A 270 21.93 -15.94 -10.23
C SER A 270 21.73 -15.15 -8.95
#